data_561f47ce0debae57b6e0f47c00b9d542
#
_entry.id   561f47ce0debae57b6e0f47c00b9d542
#
_cell.length_a   1.000
_cell.length_b   1.000
_cell.length_c   1.000
_cell.angle_alpha   90.00
_cell.angle_beta   90.00
_cell.angle_gamma   90.00
#
_symmetry.space_group_name_H-M   'P 1'
#
loop_
_entity.id
_entity.type
_entity.pdbx_description
1 polymer ?
#
loop_
_entity_poly.entity_id
_entity_poly.type
_entity_poly.pdbx_seq_one_letter_code
_entity_poly.pdbx_strand_id
1 'polypeptide(L)'
;MSEINSFSDYASKYNTNMDYSSLFGGGAPYIDNGMGGINVSDYAMIKNGSYGKLMKAYYAKQDADKLSQFGDSSKTLTLMRSSADSLKKSAEVLGDVSLYEKKKFKKKDEETGEEIEVEDYDWDAITKAVKTFVDDYNSVVEQAGNSETKNVLRNAAWMTGITEKAGNLLSKVGITIGKGNKLEFD
;
A
#
# COMPACT_ATOMS: atom_id res chain seq x y z
N MET A 1 24.78 5.76 -18.28
CA MET A 1 24.43 6.20 -16.91
C MET A 1 25.73 6.67 -16.27
N SER A 2 25.89 7.95 -16.05
CA SER A 2 27.10 8.47 -15.37
C SER A 2 26.90 8.33 -13.87
N GLU A 3 27.76 7.56 -13.24
CA GLU A 3 27.77 7.41 -11.78
C GLU A 3 28.17 8.77 -11.16
N ILE A 4 27.37 9.20 -10.18
CA ILE A 4 27.67 10.41 -9.40
C ILE A 4 28.67 9.99 -8.31
N ASN A 5 29.96 10.27 -8.55
CA ASN A 5 31.05 9.79 -7.70
C ASN A 5 31.49 10.76 -6.60
N SER A 6 30.88 11.96 -6.49
CA SER A 6 31.19 12.90 -5.43
C SER A 6 29.99 13.71 -4.97
N PHE A 7 30.05 14.19 -3.71
CA PHE A 7 29.06 15.10 -3.12
C PHE A 7 28.96 16.43 -3.89
N SER A 8 30.04 16.87 -4.49
CA SER A 8 30.10 18.07 -5.34
C SER A 8 29.21 17.95 -6.58
N ASP A 9 29.18 16.77 -7.21
CA ASP A 9 28.35 16.48 -8.38
C ASP A 9 26.86 16.44 -8.04
N TYR A 10 26.55 16.00 -6.82
CA TYR A 10 25.18 15.99 -6.33
C TYR A 10 24.66 17.41 -6.04
N ALA A 11 25.48 18.25 -5.39
CA ALA A 11 25.13 19.63 -5.07
C ALA A 11 24.95 20.50 -6.32
N SER A 12 25.80 20.30 -7.34
CA SER A 12 25.74 21.06 -8.59
C SER A 12 24.53 20.66 -9.48
N LYS A 13 24.07 19.43 -9.39
CA LYS A 13 22.94 18.92 -10.18
C LYS A 13 21.59 19.45 -9.68
N TYR A 14 21.47 19.83 -8.41
CA TYR A 14 20.21 20.27 -7.82
C TYR A 14 20.14 21.77 -7.52
N ASN A 15 21.18 22.55 -7.88
CA ASN A 15 21.23 24.02 -7.81
C ASN A 15 20.53 24.60 -6.55
N THR A 16 20.84 24.05 -5.39
CA THR A 16 20.28 24.51 -4.13
C THR A 16 21.23 25.54 -3.51
N ASN A 17 21.00 26.83 -3.78
CA ASN A 17 21.50 27.93 -2.96
C ASN A 17 20.81 27.90 -1.58
N MET A 18 20.99 26.83 -0.84
CA MET A 18 20.52 26.75 0.55
C MET A 18 21.65 27.22 1.47
N ASP A 19 21.41 28.34 2.12
CA ASP A 19 22.20 28.75 3.27
C ASP A 19 21.94 27.80 4.45
N TYR A 20 22.81 26.83 4.62
CA TYR A 20 22.72 25.82 5.68
C TYR A 20 23.11 26.38 7.07
N SER A 21 23.55 27.63 7.18
CA SER A 21 23.95 28.23 8.46
C SER A 21 22.78 28.41 9.42
N SER A 22 21.56 28.56 8.90
CA SER A 22 20.35 28.68 9.70
C SER A 22 19.82 27.32 10.24
N LEU A 23 20.27 26.21 9.67
CA LEU A 23 19.83 24.87 10.07
C LEU A 23 20.54 24.37 11.34
N PHE A 24 21.70 24.92 11.61
CA PHE A 24 22.56 24.54 12.73
C PHE A 24 22.64 25.66 13.78
N GLY A 25 21.47 26.12 14.21
CA GLY A 25 21.22 27.11 15.26
C GLY A 25 22.44 27.62 15.99
N GLY A 26 22.81 28.84 15.68
CA GLY A 26 23.49 29.82 16.51
C GLY A 26 24.73 29.45 17.31
N GLY A 27 25.88 29.90 16.87
CA GLY A 27 26.84 30.39 17.81
C GLY A 27 27.88 29.44 18.38
N ALA A 28 28.54 28.66 17.54
CA ALA A 28 29.90 28.22 17.89
C ALA A 28 30.93 29.26 17.42
N PRO A 29 31.92 29.59 18.24
CA PRO A 29 32.91 30.59 17.85
C PRO A 29 33.69 30.12 16.63
N TYR A 30 33.76 30.98 15.63
CA TYR A 30 34.53 30.78 14.41
C TYR A 30 36.03 30.71 14.82
N ILE A 31 36.60 29.52 14.76
CA ILE A 31 38.04 29.36 14.83
C ILE A 31 38.53 29.29 13.39
N ASP A 32 38.99 30.43 12.89
CA ASP A 32 39.68 30.53 11.59
C ASP A 32 41.05 29.87 11.72
N ASN A 33 41.13 28.59 11.39
CA ASN A 33 42.39 27.84 11.33
C ASN A 33 42.85 27.60 9.89
N GLY A 34 42.59 28.50 8.97
CA GLY A 34 43.22 28.45 7.63
C GLY A 34 42.82 27.29 6.72
N MET A 35 41.80 26.56 7.10
CA MET A 35 41.28 25.40 6.35
C MET A 35 39.86 25.68 5.88
N GLY A 36 39.67 26.73 5.08
CA GLY A 36 38.45 26.92 4.27
C GLY A 36 37.10 26.79 4.99
N GLY A 37 36.94 27.34 6.22
CA GLY A 37 35.63 27.58 6.84
C GLY A 37 34.88 26.35 7.37
N ILE A 38 35.48 25.18 7.52
CA ILE A 38 34.84 24.01 8.11
C ILE A 38 35.00 24.04 9.64
N ASN A 39 33.88 24.11 10.34
CA ASN A 39 33.86 24.03 11.81
C ASN A 39 34.29 22.62 12.26
N VAL A 40 35.05 22.52 13.34
CA VAL A 40 35.47 21.24 13.96
C VAL A 40 34.26 20.37 14.32
N SER A 41 33.14 20.99 14.69
CA SER A 41 31.86 20.32 14.95
C SER A 41 31.29 19.69 13.68
N ASP A 42 31.34 20.40 12.55
CA ASP A 42 30.88 19.92 11.25
C ASP A 42 31.76 18.77 10.76
N TYR A 43 33.08 18.89 10.95
CA TYR A 43 34.01 17.80 10.63
C TYR A 43 33.75 16.56 11.47
N ALA A 44 33.46 16.72 12.76
CA ALA A 44 33.10 15.59 13.64
C ALA A 44 31.76 14.92 13.21
N MET A 45 30.76 15.72 12.82
CA MET A 45 29.48 15.21 12.30
C MET A 45 29.65 14.45 10.99
N ILE A 46 30.50 14.96 10.10
CA ILE A 46 30.80 14.28 8.82
C ILE A 46 31.52 12.95 9.08
N LYS A 47 32.56 12.99 9.94
CA LYS A 47 33.37 11.82 10.29
C LYS A 47 32.57 10.73 11.01
N ASN A 48 31.64 11.10 11.87
CA ASN A 48 30.78 10.15 12.61
C ASN A 48 29.58 9.66 11.82
N GLY A 49 29.40 10.08 10.56
CA GLY A 49 28.27 9.70 9.72
C GLY A 49 26.92 10.30 10.16
N SER A 50 26.90 11.13 11.18
CA SER A 50 25.68 11.78 11.69
C SER A 50 25.10 12.74 10.67
N TYR A 51 25.95 13.47 9.95
CA TYR A 51 25.55 14.36 8.88
C TYR A 51 24.82 13.60 7.74
N GLY A 52 25.38 12.48 7.30
CA GLY A 52 24.73 11.65 6.28
C GLY A 52 23.37 11.09 6.71
N LYS A 53 23.23 10.73 8.00
CA LYS A 53 21.95 10.30 8.56
C LYS A 53 20.95 11.44 8.61
N LEU A 54 21.37 12.63 9.03
CA LEU A 54 20.51 13.81 9.08
C LEU A 54 20.06 14.24 7.69
N MET A 55 20.96 14.28 6.72
CA MET A 55 20.63 14.61 5.33
C MET A 55 19.67 13.58 4.72
N LYS A 56 19.91 12.30 4.96
CA LYS A 56 18.99 11.24 4.51
C LYS A 56 17.59 11.40 5.11
N ALA A 57 17.50 11.71 6.41
CA ALA A 57 16.21 11.96 7.08
C ALA A 57 15.54 13.24 6.56
N TYR A 58 16.31 14.30 6.29
CA TYR A 58 15.79 15.55 5.72
C TYR A 58 15.21 15.33 4.31
N TYR A 59 15.94 14.66 3.43
CA TYR A 59 15.44 14.39 2.08
C TYR A 59 14.26 13.42 2.10
N ALA A 60 14.27 12.40 2.97
CA ALA A 60 13.13 11.53 3.15
C ALA A 60 11.87 12.28 3.62
N LYS A 61 12.03 13.26 4.52
CA LYS A 61 10.93 14.14 4.95
C LYS A 61 10.47 15.06 3.83
N GLN A 62 11.41 15.69 3.10
CA GLN A 62 11.09 16.56 1.98
C GLN A 62 10.38 15.81 0.84
N ASP A 63 10.78 14.58 0.55
CA ASP A 63 10.13 13.76 -0.45
C ASP A 63 8.72 13.32 0.02
N ALA A 64 8.56 13.03 1.31
CA ALA A 64 7.26 12.76 1.91
C ALA A 64 6.35 14.01 1.85
N ASP A 65 6.87 15.19 2.13
CA ASP A 65 6.13 16.45 2.05
C ASP A 65 5.75 16.80 0.60
N LYS A 66 6.63 16.52 -0.38
CA LYS A 66 6.31 16.68 -1.81
C LYS A 66 5.25 15.69 -2.26
N LEU A 67 5.29 14.44 -1.79
CA LEU A 67 4.24 13.46 -2.07
C LEU A 67 2.89 13.91 -1.49
N SER A 68 2.89 14.46 -0.28
CA SER A 68 1.67 14.95 0.38
C SER A 68 1.08 16.19 -0.28
N GLN A 69 1.86 16.96 -1.02
CA GLN A 69 1.39 18.11 -1.80
C GLN A 69 0.69 17.73 -3.11
N PHE A 70 0.94 16.52 -3.63
CA PHE A 70 0.43 16.06 -4.93
C PHE A 70 -0.37 14.75 -4.88
N GLY A 71 -0.76 14.30 -3.69
CA GLY A 71 -1.49 13.05 -3.51
C GLY A 71 -1.71 12.69 -2.04
N ASP A 72 -2.09 11.46 -1.82
CA ASP A 72 -2.40 10.93 -0.49
C ASP A 72 -1.18 10.89 0.44
N SER A 73 -1.46 11.01 1.75
CA SER A 73 -0.43 10.86 2.77
C SER A 73 0.18 9.44 2.75
N SER A 74 1.43 9.30 3.23
CA SER A 74 2.08 7.98 3.38
C SER A 74 1.24 7.00 4.20
N LYS A 75 0.53 7.48 5.21
CA LYS A 75 -0.37 6.65 6.03
C LYS A 75 -1.54 6.14 5.19
N THR A 76 -2.16 7.00 4.41
CA THR A 76 -3.28 6.65 3.52
C THR A 76 -2.83 5.63 2.47
N LEU A 77 -1.69 5.86 1.82
CA LEU A 77 -1.12 4.92 0.85
C LEU A 77 -0.77 3.55 1.47
N THR A 78 -0.30 3.54 2.73
CA THR A 78 -0.03 2.29 3.45
C THR A 78 -1.32 1.51 3.72
N LEU A 79 -2.39 2.19 4.12
CA LEU A 79 -3.72 1.58 4.32
C LEU A 79 -4.27 1.02 3.01
N MET A 80 -4.19 1.78 1.92
CA MET A 80 -4.61 1.32 0.58
C MET A 80 -3.83 0.09 0.13
N ARG A 81 -2.52 0.09 0.36
CA ARG A 81 -1.69 -1.09 0.08
C ARG A 81 -2.13 -2.30 0.89
N SER A 82 -2.39 -2.13 2.19
CA SER A 82 -2.88 -3.20 3.04
C SER A 82 -4.21 -3.76 2.55
N SER A 83 -5.16 -2.89 2.14
CA SER A 83 -6.44 -3.33 1.59
C SER A 83 -6.28 -4.05 0.24
N ALA A 84 -5.38 -3.58 -0.62
CA ALA A 84 -5.06 -4.26 -1.88
C ALA A 84 -4.40 -5.64 -1.65
N ASP A 85 -3.53 -5.76 -0.64
CA ASP A 85 -2.92 -7.03 -0.24
C ASP A 85 -3.98 -7.99 0.35
N SER A 86 -4.97 -7.49 1.09
CA SER A 86 -6.11 -8.28 1.57
C SER A 86 -6.97 -8.77 0.42
N LEU A 87 -7.35 -7.89 -0.51
CA LEU A 87 -8.11 -8.27 -1.71
C LEU A 87 -7.37 -9.33 -2.55
N LYS A 88 -6.06 -9.19 -2.69
CA LYS A 88 -5.24 -10.20 -3.39
C LYS A 88 -5.35 -11.55 -2.70
N LYS A 89 -5.20 -11.60 -1.37
CA LYS A 89 -5.28 -12.84 -0.60
C LYS A 89 -6.67 -13.49 -0.67
N SER A 90 -7.74 -12.70 -0.56
CA SER A 90 -9.11 -13.24 -0.67
C SER A 90 -9.40 -13.74 -2.08
N ALA A 91 -8.86 -13.09 -3.12
CA ALA A 91 -8.94 -13.58 -4.49
C ALA A 91 -8.14 -14.89 -4.70
N GLU A 92 -6.96 -15.01 -4.08
CA GLU A 92 -6.17 -16.25 -4.10
C GLU A 92 -6.91 -17.41 -3.42
N VAL A 93 -7.60 -17.16 -2.30
CA VAL A 93 -8.45 -18.17 -1.63
C VAL A 93 -9.59 -18.63 -2.54
N LEU A 94 -10.24 -17.70 -3.26
CA LEU A 94 -11.28 -18.05 -4.23
C LEU A 94 -10.73 -18.80 -5.47
N GLY A 95 -9.45 -18.59 -5.80
CA GLY A 95 -8.77 -19.30 -6.88
C GLY A 95 -8.25 -20.69 -6.49
N ASP A 96 -8.29 -21.03 -5.21
CA ASP A 96 -7.79 -22.31 -4.72
C ASP A 96 -8.81 -23.42 -5.03
N VAL A 97 -8.38 -24.40 -5.82
CA VAL A 97 -9.21 -25.56 -6.22
C VAL A 97 -9.67 -26.35 -5.00
N SER A 98 -8.87 -26.42 -3.95
CA SER A 98 -9.20 -27.16 -2.72
C SER A 98 -10.46 -26.65 -2.02
N LEU A 99 -10.82 -25.37 -2.22
CA LEU A 99 -12.06 -24.79 -1.71
C LEU A 99 -13.31 -25.46 -2.30
N TYR A 100 -13.19 -25.98 -3.51
CA TYR A 100 -14.30 -26.59 -4.28
C TYR A 100 -14.22 -28.11 -4.30
N GLU A 101 -13.39 -28.72 -3.47
CA GLU A 101 -13.37 -30.17 -3.29
C GLU A 101 -14.52 -30.61 -2.38
N LYS A 102 -15.16 -31.73 -2.76
CA LYS A 102 -16.19 -32.32 -1.92
C LYS A 102 -15.59 -32.91 -0.65
N LYS A 103 -16.21 -32.63 0.46
CA LYS A 103 -15.84 -33.13 1.79
C LYS A 103 -16.91 -34.05 2.34
N LYS A 104 -16.52 -34.96 3.21
CA LYS A 104 -17.45 -35.81 3.94
C LYS A 104 -17.99 -35.11 5.15
N PHE A 105 -19.29 -34.92 5.22
CA PHE A 105 -20.00 -34.34 6.34
C PHE A 105 -20.90 -35.39 6.99
N LYS A 106 -20.98 -35.40 8.31
CA LYS A 106 -21.98 -36.18 9.05
C LYS A 106 -23.25 -35.34 9.13
N LYS A 107 -24.31 -35.82 8.50
CA LYS A 107 -25.63 -35.23 8.54
C LYS A 107 -26.60 -36.22 9.24
N LYS A 108 -27.48 -35.70 10.08
CA LYS A 108 -28.59 -36.51 10.60
C LYS A 108 -29.65 -36.66 9.51
N ASP A 109 -30.02 -37.89 9.22
CA ASP A 109 -31.18 -38.19 8.36
C ASP A 109 -32.43 -37.69 9.08
N GLU A 110 -33.26 -36.92 8.36
CA GLU A 110 -34.47 -36.31 8.93
C GLU A 110 -35.60 -37.34 9.22
N GLU A 111 -35.58 -38.50 8.52
CA GLU A 111 -36.61 -39.55 8.68
C GLU A 111 -36.21 -40.58 9.72
N THR A 112 -34.94 -40.99 9.77
CA THR A 112 -34.46 -42.08 10.63
C THR A 112 -33.75 -41.61 11.86
N GLY A 113 -33.24 -40.35 11.89
CA GLY A 113 -32.46 -39.80 12.98
C GLY A 113 -31.02 -40.34 13.07
N GLU A 114 -30.61 -41.22 12.13
CA GLU A 114 -29.28 -41.80 12.08
C GLU A 114 -28.27 -40.86 11.47
N GLU A 115 -26.99 -40.94 11.88
CA GLU A 115 -25.90 -40.21 11.25
C GLU A 115 -25.49 -40.86 9.93
N ILE A 116 -25.68 -40.16 8.82
CA ILE A 116 -25.21 -40.56 7.51
C ILE A 116 -24.04 -39.70 7.05
N GLU A 117 -23.03 -40.30 6.38
CA GLU A 117 -21.97 -39.57 5.71
C GLU A 117 -22.47 -39.14 4.32
N VAL A 118 -22.44 -37.80 4.09
CA VAL A 118 -22.79 -37.19 2.81
C VAL A 118 -21.58 -36.51 2.23
N GLU A 119 -21.25 -36.75 0.98
CA GLU A 119 -20.22 -36.01 0.25
C GLU A 119 -20.84 -34.75 -0.37
N ASP A 120 -20.48 -33.59 0.10
CA ASP A 120 -20.97 -32.30 -0.39
C ASP A 120 -19.84 -31.25 -0.38
N TYR A 121 -20.10 -30.14 -1.02
CA TYR A 121 -19.22 -28.98 -0.95
C TYR A 121 -19.36 -28.31 0.43
N ASP A 122 -18.24 -27.71 0.88
CA ASP A 122 -18.23 -26.87 2.08
C ASP A 122 -18.81 -25.48 1.74
N TRP A 123 -20.14 -25.43 1.64
CA TRP A 123 -20.86 -24.21 1.27
C TRP A 123 -20.61 -23.05 2.23
N ASP A 124 -20.40 -23.34 3.51
CA ASP A 124 -20.07 -22.32 4.51
C ASP A 124 -18.71 -21.72 4.25
N ALA A 125 -17.71 -22.53 3.93
CA ALA A 125 -16.38 -22.05 3.59
C ALA A 125 -16.38 -21.25 2.28
N ILE A 126 -17.09 -21.73 1.26
CA ILE A 126 -17.24 -21.03 -0.03
C ILE A 126 -17.95 -19.69 0.16
N THR A 127 -19.07 -19.67 0.85
CA THR A 127 -19.84 -18.44 1.12
C THR A 127 -19.00 -17.44 1.90
N LYS A 128 -18.26 -17.89 2.91
CA LYS A 128 -17.37 -17.04 3.69
C LYS A 128 -16.25 -16.46 2.83
N ALA A 129 -15.65 -17.26 1.97
CA ALA A 129 -14.60 -16.79 1.06
C ALA A 129 -15.13 -15.72 0.10
N VAL A 130 -16.33 -15.92 -0.46
CA VAL A 130 -16.99 -14.92 -1.34
C VAL A 130 -17.28 -13.63 -0.58
N LYS A 131 -17.86 -13.71 0.62
CA LYS A 131 -18.13 -12.52 1.45
C LYS A 131 -16.86 -11.75 1.76
N THR A 132 -15.80 -12.45 2.17
CA THR A 132 -14.50 -11.81 2.45
C THR A 132 -13.95 -11.09 1.23
N PHE A 133 -14.03 -11.71 0.06
CA PHE A 133 -13.60 -11.07 -1.19
C PHE A 133 -14.43 -9.82 -1.52
N VAL A 134 -15.75 -9.88 -1.36
CA VAL A 134 -16.65 -8.74 -1.59
C VAL A 134 -16.32 -7.59 -0.64
N ASP A 135 -16.10 -7.88 0.64
CA ASP A 135 -15.74 -6.87 1.66
C ASP A 135 -14.38 -6.22 1.35
N ASP A 136 -13.37 -7.02 1.00
CA ASP A 136 -12.04 -6.54 0.65
C ASP A 136 -12.08 -5.69 -0.63
N TYR A 137 -12.83 -6.13 -1.65
CA TYR A 137 -13.03 -5.37 -2.88
C TYR A 137 -13.68 -4.01 -2.60
N ASN A 138 -14.75 -4.00 -1.82
CA ASN A 138 -15.46 -2.78 -1.44
C ASN A 138 -14.57 -1.82 -0.65
N SER A 139 -13.71 -2.35 0.23
CA SER A 139 -12.72 -1.57 0.97
C SER A 139 -11.73 -0.88 0.02
N VAL A 140 -11.22 -1.59 -0.99
CA VAL A 140 -10.32 -1.01 -2.00
C VAL A 140 -11.03 0.07 -2.82
N VAL A 141 -12.25 -0.18 -3.28
CA VAL A 141 -13.05 0.78 -4.05
C VAL A 141 -13.31 2.05 -3.24
N GLU A 142 -13.70 1.91 -1.98
CA GLU A 142 -13.99 3.04 -1.10
C GLU A 142 -12.74 3.88 -0.82
N GLN A 143 -11.63 3.25 -0.46
CA GLN A 143 -10.38 3.97 -0.20
C GLN A 143 -9.85 4.66 -1.46
N ALA A 144 -9.91 3.97 -2.60
CA ALA A 144 -9.48 4.54 -3.86
C ALA A 144 -10.38 5.70 -4.31
N GLY A 145 -11.69 5.63 -4.05
CA GLY A 145 -12.62 6.72 -4.34
C GLY A 145 -12.34 8.01 -3.57
N ASN A 146 -11.70 7.89 -2.41
CA ASN A 146 -11.29 9.02 -1.57
C ASN A 146 -9.82 9.45 -1.81
N SER A 147 -9.14 8.85 -2.78
CA SER A 147 -7.74 9.11 -3.07
C SER A 147 -7.56 10.38 -3.90
N GLU A 148 -6.54 11.16 -3.58
CA GLU A 148 -6.08 12.30 -4.39
C GLU A 148 -4.96 11.89 -5.37
N THR A 149 -4.44 10.68 -5.25
CA THR A 149 -3.36 10.15 -6.08
C THR A 149 -3.87 9.63 -7.42
N LYS A 150 -3.53 10.31 -8.51
CA LYS A 150 -4.00 9.98 -9.88
C LYS A 150 -3.78 8.50 -10.27
N ASN A 151 -2.65 7.92 -9.86
CA ASN A 151 -2.36 6.52 -10.17
C ASN A 151 -3.28 5.55 -9.43
N VAL A 152 -3.64 5.85 -8.19
CA VAL A 152 -4.60 5.06 -7.41
C VAL A 152 -5.97 5.10 -8.08
N LEU A 153 -6.46 6.31 -8.39
CA LEU A 153 -7.74 6.51 -9.07
C LEU A 153 -7.79 5.79 -10.42
N ARG A 154 -6.72 5.88 -11.22
CA ARG A 154 -6.65 5.19 -12.52
C ARG A 154 -6.69 3.67 -12.38
N ASN A 155 -5.96 3.11 -11.42
CA ASN A 155 -5.93 1.67 -11.19
C ASN A 155 -7.28 1.17 -10.66
N ALA A 156 -7.94 1.93 -9.78
CA ALA A 156 -9.28 1.61 -9.31
C ALA A 156 -10.30 1.66 -10.45
N ALA A 157 -10.26 2.67 -11.30
CA ALA A 157 -11.14 2.77 -12.48
C ALA A 157 -10.92 1.61 -13.45
N TRP A 158 -9.69 1.16 -13.63
CA TRP A 158 -9.39 -0.02 -14.44
C TRP A 158 -9.94 -1.31 -13.79
N MET A 159 -9.76 -1.48 -12.50
CA MET A 159 -10.28 -2.61 -11.72
C MET A 159 -11.81 -2.68 -11.80
N THR A 160 -12.49 -1.57 -11.51
CA THR A 160 -13.96 -1.51 -11.58
C THR A 160 -14.48 -1.74 -12.99
N GLY A 161 -13.81 -1.24 -14.03
CA GLY A 161 -14.17 -1.48 -15.42
C GLY A 161 -14.02 -2.94 -15.85
N ILE A 162 -13.05 -3.68 -15.31
CA ILE A 162 -12.96 -5.14 -15.52
C ILE A 162 -14.10 -5.86 -14.80
N THR A 163 -14.38 -5.47 -13.56
CA THR A 163 -15.46 -6.05 -12.75
C THR A 163 -16.82 -5.84 -13.42
N GLU A 164 -17.08 -4.66 -13.99
CA GLU A 164 -18.29 -4.34 -14.74
C GLU A 164 -18.47 -5.29 -15.94
N LYS A 165 -17.40 -5.54 -16.70
CA LYS A 165 -17.41 -6.49 -17.83
C LYS A 165 -17.70 -7.92 -17.38
N ALA A 166 -17.28 -8.29 -16.17
CA ALA A 166 -17.55 -9.58 -15.56
C ALA A 166 -18.93 -9.67 -14.88
N GLY A 167 -19.71 -8.60 -14.84
CA GLY A 167 -20.98 -8.51 -14.10
C GLY A 167 -21.96 -9.63 -14.40
N ASN A 168 -22.07 -10.05 -15.66
CA ASN A 168 -22.91 -11.18 -16.05
C ASN A 168 -22.44 -12.53 -15.49
N LEU A 169 -21.14 -12.68 -15.23
CA LEU A 169 -20.59 -13.89 -14.60
C LEU A 169 -20.78 -13.84 -13.10
N LEU A 170 -20.54 -12.68 -12.51
CA LEU A 170 -20.70 -12.44 -11.07
C LEU A 170 -22.15 -12.62 -10.62
N SER A 171 -23.13 -12.17 -11.42
CA SER A 171 -24.54 -12.36 -11.10
C SER A 171 -24.97 -13.82 -11.05
N LYS A 172 -24.30 -14.72 -11.79
CA LYS A 172 -24.57 -16.17 -11.72
C LYS A 172 -24.19 -16.81 -10.40
N VAL A 173 -23.30 -16.17 -9.66
CA VAL A 173 -22.84 -16.62 -8.33
C VAL A 173 -23.38 -15.74 -7.19
N GLY A 174 -24.44 -14.95 -7.46
CA GLY A 174 -25.10 -14.13 -6.47
C GLY A 174 -24.39 -12.81 -6.17
N ILE A 175 -23.39 -12.42 -6.98
CA ILE A 175 -22.69 -11.13 -6.79
C ILE A 175 -23.25 -10.11 -7.79
N THR A 176 -23.74 -9.00 -7.28
CA THR A 176 -24.23 -7.88 -8.09
C THR A 176 -23.37 -6.63 -7.89
N ILE A 177 -23.38 -5.72 -8.89
CA ILE A 177 -22.65 -4.47 -8.81
C ILE A 177 -23.64 -3.36 -8.43
N GLY A 178 -23.49 -2.85 -7.22
CA GLY A 178 -24.28 -1.78 -6.65
C GLY A 178 -23.75 -0.38 -6.96
N LYS A 179 -24.27 0.59 -6.24
CA LYS A 179 -23.86 2.00 -6.37
C LYS A 179 -22.38 2.19 -6.02
N GLY A 180 -21.70 3.05 -6.79
CA GLY A 180 -20.29 3.37 -6.56
C GLY A 180 -19.35 2.22 -6.88
N ASN A 181 -19.75 1.30 -7.77
CA ASN A 181 -18.98 0.10 -8.17
C ASN A 181 -18.69 -0.86 -7.01
N LYS A 182 -19.45 -0.79 -5.92
CA LYS A 182 -19.37 -1.76 -4.82
C LYS A 182 -20.07 -3.06 -5.22
N LEU A 183 -19.54 -4.18 -4.73
CA LEU A 183 -20.14 -5.49 -4.90
C LEU A 183 -21.12 -5.78 -3.76
N GLU A 184 -22.22 -6.42 -4.08
CA GLU A 184 -23.22 -6.93 -3.15
C GLU A 184 -23.38 -8.43 -3.38
N PHE A 185 -23.43 -9.21 -2.31
CA PHE A 185 -23.58 -10.67 -2.37
C PHE A 185 -24.80 -11.09 -1.55
N ASP A 186 -25.73 -11.76 -2.22
CA ASP A 186 -26.97 -12.33 -1.65
C ASP A 186 -26.82 -13.83 -1.36
#